data_74652cb0dd0396b530484e47306e3555
#
_entry.id   74652cb0dd0396b530484e47306e3555
#
_cell.length_a   1.000
_cell.length_b   1.000
_cell.length_c   1.000
_cell.angle_alpha   90.00
_cell.angle_beta   90.00
_cell.angle_gamma   90.00
#
_symmetry.space_group_name_H-M   'P 1'
#
loop_
_entity.id
_entity.type
_entity.pdbx_description
1 polymer ?
#
loop_
_entity_poly.entity_id
_entity_poly.type
_entity_poly.pdbx_seq_one_letter_code
_entity_poly.pdbx_strand_id
1 'polypeptide(L)'
;MASYSTRVWGCVKKALPVAIKTSVWFLKIMLPVSLFVTLLSYFNILPYISSFASPLFTLIGLPGDAALVFVTSIFTNIYTVIALLSTLDFSVRESLIMATMCLISHNFVVETIVLQKTGSSAVWMVILRVL
;
A
#
# COMPACT_ATOMS: atom_id res chain seq x y z
N MET A 1 20.55 39.40 16.44
CA MET A 1 19.66 38.25 16.56
C MET A 1 18.87 38.13 15.26
N ALA A 2 19.17 37.16 14.40
CA ALA A 2 18.35 36.92 13.22
C ALA A 2 16.94 36.47 13.67
N SER A 3 15.92 37.20 13.23
CA SER A 3 14.52 36.93 13.57
C SER A 3 14.19 35.46 13.28
N TYR A 4 13.43 34.83 14.15
CA TYR A 4 12.97 33.44 13.98
C TYR A 4 12.37 33.21 12.58
N SER A 5 11.67 34.20 12.04
CA SER A 5 11.08 34.16 10.70
C SER A 5 12.12 34.02 9.57
N THR A 6 13.27 34.67 9.67
CA THR A 6 14.34 34.58 8.65
C THR A 6 15.02 33.19 8.66
N ARG A 7 15.14 32.55 9.80
CA ARG A 7 15.67 31.18 9.91
C ARG A 7 14.69 30.17 9.33
N VAL A 8 13.41 30.28 9.68
CA VAL A 8 12.35 29.41 9.15
C VAL A 8 12.24 29.57 7.64
N TRP A 9 12.24 30.81 7.13
CA TRP A 9 12.19 31.07 5.69
C TRP A 9 13.40 30.49 4.93
N GLY A 10 14.60 30.56 5.53
CA GLY A 10 15.80 29.94 4.99
C GLY A 10 15.72 28.42 4.92
N CYS A 11 15.14 27.78 5.95
CA CYS A 11 14.91 26.32 5.97
C CYS A 11 13.87 25.92 4.91
N VAL A 12 12.76 26.65 4.80
CA VAL A 12 11.71 26.38 3.80
C VAL A 12 12.27 26.49 2.38
N LYS A 13 13.04 27.53 2.09
CA LYS A 13 13.67 27.71 0.76
C LYS A 13 14.63 26.57 0.39
N LYS A 14 15.32 25.98 1.37
CA LYS A 14 16.23 24.84 1.15
C LYS A 14 15.46 23.52 1.04
N ALA A 15 14.39 23.36 1.80
CA ALA A 15 13.58 22.15 1.80
C ALA A 15 12.67 22.03 0.57
N LEU A 16 12.18 23.16 0.05
CA LEU A 16 11.21 23.20 -1.06
C LEU A 16 11.69 22.45 -2.32
N PRO A 17 12.92 22.68 -2.86
CA PRO A 17 13.37 21.98 -4.06
C PRO A 17 13.55 20.48 -3.81
N VAL A 18 13.96 20.08 -2.61
CA VAL A 18 14.07 18.66 -2.23
C VAL A 18 12.69 18.04 -2.16
N ALA A 19 11.73 18.69 -1.52
CA ALA A 19 10.35 18.23 -1.42
C ALA A 19 9.70 18.08 -2.80
N ILE A 20 9.84 19.07 -3.68
CA ILE A 20 9.31 19.01 -5.06
C ILE A 20 9.93 17.83 -5.82
N LYS A 21 11.26 17.68 -5.77
CA LYS A 21 11.97 16.60 -6.45
C LYS A 21 11.51 15.22 -5.96
N THR A 22 11.33 15.06 -4.66
CA THR A 22 10.85 13.83 -4.04
C THR A 22 9.40 13.56 -4.42
N SER A 23 8.54 14.58 -4.39
CA SER A 23 7.12 14.45 -4.78
C SER A 23 6.95 14.07 -6.25
N VAL A 24 7.67 14.71 -7.15
CA VAL A 24 7.66 14.37 -8.58
C VAL A 24 8.17 12.95 -8.81
N TRP A 25 9.22 12.55 -8.12
CA TRP A 25 9.74 11.18 -8.18
C TRP A 25 8.72 10.16 -7.66
N PHE A 26 8.05 10.47 -6.56
CA PHE A 26 7.00 9.63 -5.98
C PHE A 26 5.81 9.47 -6.93
N LEU A 27 5.33 10.57 -7.52
CA LEU A 27 4.28 10.56 -8.54
C LEU A 27 4.66 9.70 -9.75
N LYS A 28 5.93 9.77 -10.18
CA LYS A 28 6.45 9.00 -11.32
C LYS A 28 6.43 7.48 -11.08
N ILE A 29 6.45 7.04 -9.83
CA ILE A 29 6.28 5.63 -9.45
C ILE A 29 4.80 5.30 -9.23
N MET A 30 4.08 6.15 -8.50
CA MET A 30 2.69 5.90 -8.14
C MET A 30 1.75 5.83 -9.35
N LEU A 31 1.93 6.72 -10.33
CA LEU A 31 1.06 6.78 -11.51
C LEU A 31 1.11 5.49 -12.35
N PRO A 32 2.28 4.96 -12.77
CA PRO A 32 2.30 3.72 -13.54
C PRO A 32 1.87 2.50 -12.71
N VAL A 33 2.19 2.45 -11.42
CA VAL A 33 1.72 1.35 -10.55
C VAL A 33 0.21 1.39 -10.42
N SER A 34 -0.38 2.55 -10.15
CA SER A 34 -1.83 2.72 -10.06
C SER A 34 -2.53 2.35 -11.38
N LEU A 35 -1.98 2.80 -12.52
CA LEU A 35 -2.50 2.45 -13.84
C LEU A 35 -2.43 0.94 -14.09
N PHE A 36 -1.32 0.32 -13.74
CA PHE A 36 -1.14 -1.13 -13.89
C PHE A 36 -2.17 -1.91 -13.05
N VAL A 37 -2.38 -1.52 -11.80
CA VAL A 37 -3.40 -2.15 -10.93
C VAL A 37 -4.81 -1.94 -11.47
N THR A 38 -5.11 -0.74 -11.97
CA THR A 38 -6.41 -0.46 -12.59
C THR A 38 -6.63 -1.35 -13.82
N LEU A 39 -5.60 -1.57 -14.64
CA LEU A 39 -5.65 -2.50 -15.77
C LEU A 39 -5.86 -3.95 -15.31
N LEU A 40 -5.14 -4.41 -14.27
CA LEU A 40 -5.37 -5.74 -13.70
C LEU A 40 -6.80 -5.93 -13.19
N SER A 41 -7.35 -4.90 -12.56
CA SER A 41 -8.74 -4.89 -12.11
C SER A 41 -9.73 -4.92 -13.27
N TYR A 42 -9.49 -4.10 -14.31
CA TYR A 42 -10.33 -4.03 -15.50
C TYR A 42 -10.38 -5.36 -16.28
N PHE A 43 -9.25 -6.05 -16.38
CA PHE A 43 -9.16 -7.38 -17.01
C PHE A 43 -9.64 -8.52 -16.09
N ASN A 44 -10.18 -8.24 -14.92
CA ASN A 44 -10.59 -9.23 -13.91
C ASN A 44 -9.46 -10.21 -13.51
N ILE A 45 -8.21 -9.80 -13.60
CA ILE A 45 -7.05 -10.62 -13.23
C ILE A 45 -6.95 -10.76 -11.71
N LEU A 46 -7.30 -9.72 -10.95
CA LEU A 46 -7.32 -9.75 -9.49
C LEU A 46 -8.21 -10.85 -8.91
N PRO A 47 -9.46 -11.06 -9.39
CA PRO A 47 -10.27 -12.20 -8.98
C PRO A 47 -9.65 -13.56 -9.29
N TYR A 48 -8.93 -13.71 -10.39
CA TYR A 48 -8.21 -14.97 -10.70
C TYR A 48 -7.09 -15.24 -9.69
N ILE A 49 -6.28 -14.25 -9.37
CA ILE A 49 -5.22 -14.38 -8.36
C ILE A 49 -5.83 -14.67 -6.98
N SER A 50 -6.93 -14.01 -6.64
CA SER A 50 -7.60 -14.23 -5.36
C SER A 50 -8.25 -15.61 -5.26
N SER A 51 -8.79 -16.15 -6.35
CA SER A 51 -9.37 -17.50 -6.37
C SER A 51 -8.30 -18.56 -6.07
N PHE A 52 -7.07 -18.36 -6.53
CA PHE A 52 -5.94 -19.23 -6.19
C PHE A 52 -5.55 -19.13 -4.70
N ALA A 53 -5.66 -17.95 -4.10
CA ALA A 53 -5.38 -17.72 -2.69
C ALA A 53 -6.55 -18.11 -1.76
N SER A 54 -7.78 -18.18 -2.28
CA SER A 54 -8.99 -18.49 -1.51
C SER A 54 -8.89 -19.73 -0.61
N PRO A 55 -8.36 -20.89 -1.06
CA PRO A 55 -8.25 -22.06 -0.20
C PRO A 55 -7.35 -21.84 1.01
N LEU A 56 -6.35 -20.97 0.90
CA LEU A 56 -5.48 -20.61 2.03
C LEU A 56 -6.25 -19.82 3.09
N PHE A 57 -7.13 -18.90 2.66
CA PHE A 57 -7.96 -18.08 3.56
C PHE A 57 -9.02 -18.92 4.27
N THR A 58 -9.61 -19.90 3.60
CA THR A 58 -10.55 -20.84 4.22
C THR A 58 -9.89 -21.71 5.29
N LEU A 59 -8.62 -22.10 5.11
CA LEU A 59 -7.85 -22.83 6.12
C LEU A 59 -7.67 -22.05 7.43
N ILE A 60 -7.56 -20.72 7.37
CA ILE A 60 -7.46 -19.86 8.56
C ILE A 60 -8.82 -19.38 9.07
N GLY A 61 -9.91 -19.92 8.52
CA GLY A 61 -11.28 -19.62 8.95
C GLY A 61 -11.82 -18.28 8.47
N LEU A 62 -11.30 -17.79 7.33
CA LEU A 62 -11.80 -16.60 6.64
C LEU A 62 -12.58 -17.01 5.38
N PRO A 63 -13.62 -16.26 4.97
CA PRO A 63 -14.31 -16.51 3.71
C PRO A 63 -13.37 -16.33 2.51
N GLY A 64 -13.66 -17.02 1.40
CA GLY A 64 -12.84 -16.98 0.19
C GLY A 64 -12.67 -15.58 -0.38
N ASP A 65 -13.69 -14.72 -0.22
CA ASP A 65 -13.66 -13.32 -0.67
C ASP A 65 -12.64 -12.46 0.08
N ALA A 66 -12.21 -12.89 1.26
CA ALA A 66 -11.12 -12.25 2.00
C ALA A 66 -9.81 -12.26 1.20
N ALA A 67 -9.59 -13.28 0.38
CA ALA A 67 -8.44 -13.35 -0.51
C ALA A 67 -8.41 -12.20 -1.53
N LEU A 68 -9.57 -11.79 -2.05
CA LEU A 68 -9.68 -10.67 -2.98
C LEU A 68 -9.28 -9.36 -2.30
N VAL A 69 -9.78 -9.11 -1.11
CA VAL A 69 -9.45 -7.90 -0.33
C VAL A 69 -7.97 -7.86 -0.02
N PHE A 70 -7.40 -8.97 0.43
CA PHE A 70 -5.99 -9.08 0.77
C PHE A 70 -5.07 -8.87 -0.45
N VAL A 71 -5.31 -9.59 -1.54
CA VAL A 71 -4.54 -9.44 -2.79
C VAL A 71 -4.62 -8.00 -3.30
N THR A 72 -5.82 -7.42 -3.28
CA THR A 72 -6.00 -6.02 -3.67
C THR A 72 -5.20 -5.08 -2.77
N SER A 73 -5.12 -5.34 -1.45
CA SER A 73 -4.37 -4.51 -0.51
C SER A 73 -2.88 -4.42 -0.81
N ILE A 74 -2.28 -5.49 -1.30
CA ILE A 74 -0.85 -5.53 -1.64
C ILE A 74 -0.51 -4.52 -2.75
N PHE A 75 -1.42 -4.36 -3.70
CA PHE A 75 -1.20 -3.54 -4.90
C PHE A 75 -1.80 -2.13 -4.79
N THR A 76 -2.83 -1.95 -3.95
CA THR A 76 -3.55 -0.69 -3.84
C THR A 76 -3.32 0.01 -2.50
N ASN A 77 -4.00 1.14 -2.33
CA ASN A 77 -3.98 1.89 -1.08
C ASN A 77 -5.06 1.41 -0.10
N ILE A 78 -4.92 1.82 1.15
CA ILE A 78 -5.83 1.43 2.24
C ILE A 78 -7.29 1.89 1.99
N TYR A 79 -7.51 2.97 1.26
CA TYR A 79 -8.88 3.46 0.98
C TYR A 79 -9.66 2.49 0.09
N THR A 80 -9.00 1.87 -0.88
CA THR A 80 -9.59 0.81 -1.70
C THR A 80 -9.96 -0.42 -0.87
N VAL A 81 -9.12 -0.77 0.10
CA VAL A 81 -9.39 -1.87 1.04
C VAL A 81 -10.62 -1.58 1.90
N ILE A 82 -10.71 -0.36 2.47
CA ILE A 82 -11.87 0.05 3.26
C ILE A 82 -13.15 0.00 2.42
N ALA A 83 -13.10 0.48 1.17
CA ALA A 83 -14.23 0.41 0.27
C ALA A 83 -14.67 -1.04 0.00
N LEU A 84 -13.73 -1.97 -0.27
CA LEU A 84 -14.03 -3.38 -0.46
C LEU A 84 -14.59 -4.03 0.80
N LEU A 85 -14.00 -3.78 1.96
CA LEU A 85 -14.49 -4.29 3.24
C LEU A 85 -15.92 -3.82 3.57
N SER A 86 -16.29 -2.61 3.12
CA SER A 86 -17.64 -2.08 3.32
C SER A 86 -18.68 -2.62 2.32
N THR A 87 -18.25 -3.23 1.23
CA THR A 87 -19.15 -3.82 0.21
C THR A 87 -19.37 -5.32 0.38
N LEU A 88 -18.54 -5.98 1.19
CA LEU A 88 -18.61 -7.40 1.45
C LEU A 88 -19.18 -7.67 2.85
N ASP A 89 -20.03 -8.70 2.95
CA ASP A 89 -20.68 -9.09 4.21
C ASP A 89 -19.74 -9.91 5.11
N PHE A 90 -18.76 -9.22 5.69
CA PHE A 90 -17.87 -9.81 6.70
C PHE A 90 -18.43 -9.62 8.12
N SER A 91 -18.29 -10.64 8.94
CA SER A 91 -18.52 -10.51 10.38
C SER A 91 -17.51 -9.54 11.01
N VAL A 92 -17.84 -9.00 12.17
CA VAL A 92 -16.95 -8.07 12.91
C VAL A 92 -15.56 -8.68 13.14
N ARG A 93 -15.51 -9.98 13.46
CA ARG A 93 -14.25 -10.71 13.66
C ARG A 93 -13.43 -10.78 12.37
N GLU A 94 -14.04 -11.15 11.27
CA GLU A 94 -13.39 -11.27 9.96
C GLU A 94 -12.90 -9.92 9.48
N SER A 95 -13.73 -8.87 9.61
CA SER A 95 -13.37 -7.49 9.27
C SER A 95 -12.16 -7.00 10.07
N LEU A 96 -12.08 -7.31 11.36
CA LEU A 96 -10.96 -6.92 12.21
C LEU A 96 -9.66 -7.61 11.80
N ILE A 97 -9.74 -8.93 11.55
CA ILE A 97 -8.59 -9.70 11.07
C ILE A 97 -8.11 -9.16 9.72
N MET A 98 -9.04 -8.97 8.79
CA MET A 98 -8.74 -8.46 7.46
C MET A 98 -8.16 -7.04 7.50
N ALA A 99 -8.72 -6.15 8.31
CA ALA A 99 -8.20 -4.79 8.48
C ALA A 99 -6.76 -4.81 8.97
N THR A 100 -6.45 -5.67 9.95
CA THR A 100 -5.09 -5.81 10.50
C THR A 100 -4.13 -6.37 9.45
N MET A 101 -4.51 -7.43 8.76
CA MET A 101 -3.70 -8.04 7.70
C MET A 101 -3.43 -7.06 6.55
N CYS A 102 -4.47 -6.35 6.11
CA CYS A 102 -4.37 -5.36 5.05
C CYS A 102 -3.56 -4.14 5.47
N LEU A 103 -3.64 -3.71 6.73
CA LEU A 103 -2.83 -2.60 7.25
C LEU A 103 -1.34 -2.91 7.18
N ILE A 104 -0.95 -4.16 7.41
CA ILE A 104 0.44 -4.61 7.32
C ILE A 104 0.89 -4.75 5.85
N SER A 105 0.01 -5.23 4.97
CA SER A 105 0.35 -5.58 3.60
C SER A 105 0.09 -4.49 2.55
N HIS A 106 -0.68 -3.43 2.90
CA HIS A 106 -1.04 -2.40 1.92
C HIS A 106 0.18 -1.68 1.36
N ASN A 107 0.09 -1.28 0.11
CA ASN A 107 1.17 -0.58 -0.61
C ASN A 107 2.54 -1.29 -0.59
N PHE A 108 2.56 -2.59 -0.39
CA PHE A 108 3.78 -3.37 -0.23
C PHE A 108 4.82 -3.10 -1.33
N VAL A 109 4.37 -3.06 -2.58
CA VAL A 109 5.23 -2.83 -3.74
C VAL A 109 5.80 -1.41 -3.74
N VAL A 110 4.95 -0.41 -3.55
CA VAL A 110 5.34 1.01 -3.59
C VAL A 110 6.29 1.35 -2.45
N GLU A 111 5.96 0.92 -1.24
CA GLU A 111 6.79 1.20 -0.07
C GLU A 111 8.14 0.50 -0.14
N THR A 112 8.21 -0.73 -0.65
CA THR A 112 9.48 -1.43 -0.85
C THR A 112 10.38 -0.67 -1.83
N ILE A 113 9.84 -0.16 -2.94
CA ILE A 113 10.58 0.65 -3.91
C ILE A 113 11.05 1.98 -3.30
N VAL A 114 10.20 2.63 -2.52
CA VAL A 114 10.54 3.90 -1.86
C VAL A 114 11.65 3.70 -0.82
N LEU A 115 11.55 2.68 0.02
CA LEU A 115 12.53 2.35 1.04
C LEU A 115 13.88 1.94 0.45
N GLN A 116 13.89 1.24 -0.66
CA GLN A 116 15.12 0.90 -1.38
C GLN A 116 15.90 2.15 -1.80
N LYS A 117 15.21 3.25 -2.11
CA LYS A 117 15.84 4.54 -2.45
C LYS A 117 16.47 5.26 -1.25
N THR A 118 16.07 4.94 -0.03
CA THR A 118 16.70 5.47 1.20
C THR A 118 17.99 4.71 1.58
N GLY A 119 18.38 3.72 0.77
CA GLY A 119 19.55 2.88 1.03
C GLY A 119 19.26 1.64 1.87
N SER A 120 17.99 1.39 2.20
CA SER A 120 17.57 0.18 2.92
C SER A 120 17.51 -1.02 1.98
N SER A 121 17.92 -2.19 2.45
CA SER A 121 17.83 -3.44 1.69
C SER A 121 16.38 -3.87 1.55
N ALA A 122 15.89 -3.97 0.29
CA ALA A 122 14.53 -4.42 -0.01
C ALA A 122 14.25 -5.81 0.58
N VAL A 123 15.23 -6.70 0.58
CA VAL A 123 15.11 -8.07 1.11
C VAL A 123 14.80 -8.06 2.61
N TRP A 124 15.56 -7.28 3.39
CA TRP A 124 15.32 -7.18 4.84
C TRP A 124 13.98 -6.55 5.16
N MET A 125 13.55 -5.58 4.36
CA MET A 125 12.24 -4.95 4.55
C MET A 125 11.08 -5.91 4.26
N VAL A 126 11.22 -6.74 3.22
CA VAL A 126 10.24 -7.79 2.91
C VAL A 126 10.18 -8.82 4.02
N ILE A 127 11.32 -9.29 4.50
CA ILE A 127 11.41 -10.26 5.59
C ILE A 127 10.74 -9.71 6.86
N LEU A 128 11.05 -8.47 7.25
CA LEU A 128 10.46 -7.81 8.42
C LEU A 128 8.95 -7.62 8.35
N ARG A 129 8.38 -7.55 7.13
CA ARG A 129 6.93 -7.41 6.96
C ARG A 129 6.18 -8.74 6.93
N VAL A 130 6.85 -9.81 6.57
CA VAL A 130 6.24 -11.15 6.49
C VAL A 130 6.36 -11.91 7.82
N LEU A 131 7.33 -11.55 8.66
CA LEU A 131 7.53 -12.07 10.01
C LEU A 131 6.65 -11.35 11.03
#